data_00fc74a63afcfcf9a3a042c25c21f33d
#
_entry.id   00fc74a63afcfcf9a3a042c25c21f33d
#
_cell.length_a   1.000
_cell.length_b   1.000
_cell.length_c   1.000
_cell.angle_alpha   90.00
_cell.angle_beta   90.00
_cell.angle_gamma   90.00
#
_symmetry.space_group_name_H-M   'P 1'
#
loop_
_entity.id
_entity.type
_entity.pdbx_description
1 polymer ?
#
loop_
_entity_poly.entity_id
_entity_poly.type
_entity_poly.pdbx_seq_one_letter_code
_entity_poly.pdbx_strand_id
1 'polypeptide(L)'
;MERVEKIYILAITLTILSVVFFCVSYAFFTDTDEEHGKLNIVAGDLKYNFESDKLNDNKITIAGNSIQKITIKLTSLNDIDSKYQLYYQLNAKNEDITIGYDKDSLYKPEGKIEANSSKIITVIIRNSGDTSSEVSFNFISGLVNSDLVLSTGNSFNKQIGEYFPYSVGQAITLSDNSKWHVLSDSDEYQENVVLLSDYNLNNDGTYDTDCGININSNPICSPMIFDGDNTNVYDSTDSNNIGYFIKNTYESIINSSSSGITSIGLPTVYDIVLADNQRFNNLYIKLNNNWLTTTSYWTMTAKADTTDLLWSIHGESGNIYDYYPNTNDIYGVRVKITSIKSNIVR
;
A
#
# COMPACT_ATOMS: atom_id res chain seq x y z
N MET A 1 47.82 48.63 27.56
CA MET A 1 47.43 47.40 28.27
C MET A 1 45.92 47.29 28.49
N GLU A 2 45.25 48.27 29.02
CA GLU A 2 43.79 48.17 29.31
C GLU A 2 42.86 47.81 28.13
N ARG A 3 43.14 48.20 26.91
CA ARG A 3 42.28 47.85 25.76
C ARG A 3 42.40 46.38 25.37
N VAL A 4 43.59 45.79 25.46
CA VAL A 4 43.85 44.39 25.10
C VAL A 4 43.25 43.46 26.16
N GLU A 5 43.34 43.79 27.44
CA GLU A 5 42.72 43.05 28.54
C GLU A 5 41.19 43.05 28.40
N LYS A 6 40.57 44.18 28.08
CA LYS A 6 39.10 44.25 27.88
C LYS A 6 38.64 43.35 26.70
N ILE A 7 39.41 43.30 25.62
CA ILE A 7 39.12 42.42 24.47
C ILE A 7 39.26 40.94 24.86
N TYR A 8 40.27 40.58 25.64
CA TYR A 8 40.44 39.20 26.13
C TYR A 8 39.32 38.78 27.07
N ILE A 9 38.92 39.65 28.00
CA ILE A 9 37.80 39.38 28.91
C ILE A 9 36.48 39.20 28.11
N LEU A 10 36.23 40.08 27.14
CA LEU A 10 35.05 40.00 26.28
C LEU A 10 35.04 38.69 25.46
N ALA A 11 36.16 38.28 24.88
CA ALA A 11 36.29 37.05 24.11
C ALA A 11 36.05 35.80 24.98
N ILE A 12 36.63 35.77 26.19
CA ILE A 12 36.44 34.67 27.15
C ILE A 12 34.98 34.59 27.59
N THR A 13 34.33 35.73 27.87
CA THR A 13 32.94 35.79 28.28
C THR A 13 32.00 35.28 27.17
N LEU A 14 32.26 35.68 25.92
CA LEU A 14 31.49 35.24 24.75
C LEU A 14 31.67 33.70 24.51
N THR A 15 32.88 33.18 24.70
CA THR A 15 33.14 31.73 24.57
C THR A 15 32.41 30.94 25.65
N ILE A 16 32.47 31.40 26.92
CA ILE A 16 31.76 30.77 28.02
C ILE A 16 30.24 30.82 27.77
N LEU A 17 29.70 31.94 27.31
CA LEU A 17 28.27 32.08 26.99
C LEU A 17 27.85 31.14 25.88
N SER A 18 28.67 30.96 24.82
CA SER A 18 28.44 30.03 23.74
C SER A 18 28.44 28.57 24.23
N VAL A 19 29.41 28.17 25.06
CA VAL A 19 29.49 26.82 25.61
C VAL A 19 28.28 26.54 26.51
N VAL A 20 27.89 27.49 27.38
CA VAL A 20 26.68 27.34 28.21
C VAL A 20 25.44 27.25 27.34
N PHE A 21 25.33 28.05 26.30
CA PHE A 21 24.19 27.98 25.36
C PHE A 21 24.13 26.62 24.63
N PHE A 22 25.25 26.09 24.19
CA PHE A 22 25.32 24.77 23.59
C PHE A 22 25.01 23.65 24.58
N CYS A 23 25.53 23.72 25.81
CA CYS A 23 25.22 22.73 26.85
C CYS A 23 23.75 22.77 27.27
N VAL A 24 23.16 23.95 27.42
CA VAL A 24 21.73 24.10 27.72
C VAL A 24 20.88 23.59 26.57
N SER A 25 21.22 23.95 25.32
CA SER A 25 20.52 23.45 24.14
C SER A 25 20.62 21.92 24.03
N TYR A 26 21.78 21.34 24.32
CA TYR A 26 21.97 19.88 24.30
C TYR A 26 21.21 19.19 25.43
N ALA A 27 21.19 19.74 26.64
CA ALA A 27 20.45 19.20 27.77
C ALA A 27 18.92 19.25 27.55
N PHE A 28 18.41 20.23 26.79
CA PHE A 28 16.99 20.29 26.43
C PHE A 28 16.54 19.24 25.42
N PHE A 29 17.48 18.57 24.73
CA PHE A 29 17.18 17.55 23.72
C PHE A 29 17.45 16.11 24.18
N THR A 30 17.95 15.89 25.40
CA THR A 30 18.42 14.55 25.86
C THR A 30 17.85 14.10 27.21
N ASP A 31 16.75 14.65 27.67
CA ASP A 31 16.09 14.11 28.86
C ASP A 31 15.25 12.88 28.49
N THR A 32 15.85 11.69 28.68
CA THR A 32 15.20 10.41 28.47
C THR A 32 14.90 9.78 29.81
N ASP A 33 13.64 9.83 30.20
CA ASP A 33 13.14 9.01 31.31
C ASP A 33 12.95 7.56 30.84
N GLU A 34 13.52 6.60 31.59
CA GLU A 34 13.58 5.17 31.27
C GLU A 34 12.25 4.41 31.44
N GLU A 35 11.09 5.06 31.36
CA GLU A 35 9.79 4.39 31.43
C GLU A 35 9.12 4.28 30.06
N HIS A 36 9.26 3.12 29.44
CA HIS A 36 8.37 2.56 28.40
C HIS A 36 7.90 3.54 27.30
N GLY A 37 8.80 3.89 26.38
CA GLY A 37 8.41 4.53 25.13
C GLY A 37 7.84 5.94 25.24
N LYS A 38 8.10 6.64 26.32
CA LYS A 38 7.72 8.04 26.51
C LYS A 38 8.89 8.96 26.23
N LEU A 39 8.78 9.77 25.20
CA LEU A 39 9.71 10.85 24.94
C LEU A 39 9.09 12.18 25.36
N ASN A 40 9.74 12.88 26.30
CA ASN A 40 9.39 14.25 26.66
C ASN A 40 10.26 15.21 25.83
N ILE A 41 9.67 15.85 24.82
CA ILE A 41 10.36 16.83 23.99
C ILE A 41 9.96 18.22 24.46
N VAL A 42 10.96 19.04 24.80
CA VAL A 42 10.79 20.45 25.09
C VAL A 42 11.29 21.25 23.89
N ALA A 43 10.38 21.84 23.12
CA ALA A 43 10.71 22.73 22.01
C ALA A 43 10.55 24.19 22.47
N GLY A 44 11.62 24.78 22.95
CA GLY A 44 11.56 26.05 23.66
C GLY A 44 10.80 25.92 24.99
N ASP A 45 9.78 26.75 25.21
CA ASP A 45 8.90 26.64 26.38
C ASP A 45 7.74 25.64 26.21
N LEU A 46 7.62 24.98 25.05
CA LEU A 46 6.54 24.04 24.76
C LEU A 46 6.90 22.62 25.20
N LYS A 47 5.99 21.97 25.93
CA LYS A 47 6.17 20.61 26.49
C LYS A 47 5.15 19.65 25.93
N TYR A 48 5.61 18.44 25.55
CA TYR A 48 4.77 17.41 25.02
C TYR A 48 5.18 16.04 25.53
N ASN A 49 4.19 15.14 25.66
CA ASN A 49 4.43 13.70 25.78
C ASN A 49 4.16 13.06 24.43
N PHE A 50 5.05 12.17 24.02
CA PHE A 50 4.95 11.36 22.81
C PHE A 50 4.93 9.88 23.23
N GLU A 51 3.82 9.20 22.94
CA GLU A 51 3.58 7.82 23.38
C GLU A 51 3.13 6.96 22.18
N SER A 52 3.56 5.71 22.14
CA SER A 52 3.07 4.73 21.18
C SER A 52 3.13 3.33 21.78
N ASP A 53 2.20 2.49 21.34
CA ASP A 53 2.09 1.09 21.77
C ASP A 53 3.18 0.16 21.18
N LYS A 54 3.85 0.58 20.12
CA LYS A 54 4.81 -0.25 19.37
C LYS A 54 6.18 0.39 19.17
N LEU A 55 6.37 1.63 19.59
CA LEU A 55 7.67 2.28 19.49
C LEU A 55 8.51 2.02 20.74
N ASN A 56 9.79 1.74 20.51
CA ASN A 56 10.82 1.74 21.53
C ASN A 56 11.77 2.90 21.24
N ASP A 57 11.90 3.86 22.14
CA ASP A 57 12.68 5.10 21.94
C ASP A 57 12.37 5.79 20.59
N ASN A 58 11.09 5.94 20.29
CA ASN A 58 10.57 6.49 19.00
C ASN A 58 10.90 5.67 17.77
N LYS A 59 11.43 4.48 17.91
CA LYS A 59 11.86 3.64 16.82
C LYS A 59 11.02 2.39 16.72
N ILE A 60 10.89 1.90 15.51
CA ILE A 60 10.27 0.62 15.21
C ILE A 60 11.09 -0.10 14.13
N THR A 61 11.28 -1.41 14.32
CA THR A 61 11.84 -2.27 13.28
C THR A 61 10.70 -2.92 12.51
N ILE A 62 10.67 -2.68 11.21
CA ILE A 62 9.68 -3.24 10.29
C ILE A 62 10.35 -4.40 9.54
N ALA A 63 9.77 -5.59 9.62
CA ALA A 63 10.25 -6.75 8.87
C ALA A 63 10.18 -6.49 7.37
N GLY A 64 11.01 -7.18 6.59
CA GLY A 64 10.90 -7.16 5.12
C GLY A 64 9.55 -7.69 4.66
N ASN A 65 9.06 -7.19 3.55
CA ASN A 65 7.78 -7.57 2.94
C ASN A 65 6.60 -7.51 3.90
N SER A 66 6.52 -6.43 4.72
CA SER A 66 5.47 -6.30 5.72
C SER A 66 4.82 -4.91 5.79
N ILE A 67 3.60 -4.87 6.31
CA ILE A 67 2.86 -3.66 6.63
C ILE A 67 2.53 -3.67 8.12
N GLN A 68 2.73 -2.54 8.78
CA GLN A 68 2.35 -2.37 10.19
C GLN A 68 1.56 -1.09 10.39
N LYS A 69 0.53 -1.18 11.21
CA LYS A 69 -0.24 -0.05 11.72
C LYS A 69 0.20 0.24 13.16
N ILE A 70 0.54 1.49 13.42
CA ILE A 70 0.92 1.98 14.74
C ILE A 70 0.05 3.17 15.13
N THR A 71 -0.10 3.35 16.44
CA THR A 71 -0.82 4.49 17.00
C THR A 71 0.16 5.36 17.77
N ILE A 72 0.20 6.64 17.44
CA ILE A 72 1.03 7.65 18.08
C ILE A 72 0.11 8.63 18.80
N LYS A 73 0.32 8.78 20.10
CA LYS A 73 -0.38 9.76 20.92
C LYS A 73 0.56 10.91 21.26
N LEU A 74 0.20 12.10 20.82
CA LEU A 74 0.87 13.35 21.17
C LEU A 74 0.02 14.12 22.16
N THR A 75 0.55 14.41 23.34
CA THR A 75 -0.13 15.15 24.39
C THR A 75 0.58 16.47 24.63
N SER A 76 -0.14 17.59 24.49
CA SER A 76 0.34 18.92 24.86
C SER A 76 0.21 19.09 26.38
N LEU A 77 1.30 19.47 27.01
CA LEU A 77 1.35 19.88 28.43
C LEU A 77 1.41 21.39 28.58
N ASN A 78 1.06 22.12 27.54
CA ASN A 78 1.14 23.59 27.47
C ASN A 78 -0.20 24.20 27.81
N ASP A 79 -0.17 25.37 28.44
CA ASP A 79 -1.37 26.17 28.75
C ASP A 79 -1.86 27.01 27.56
N ILE A 80 -1.22 26.89 26.42
CA ILE A 80 -1.55 27.59 25.17
C ILE A 80 -1.68 26.61 24.01
N ASP A 81 -2.49 27.00 23.04
CA ASP A 81 -2.61 26.28 21.77
C ASP A 81 -1.31 26.39 20.97
N SER A 82 -0.95 25.30 20.30
CA SER A 82 0.27 25.21 19.51
C SER A 82 0.06 24.43 18.22
N LYS A 83 1.03 24.49 17.32
CA LYS A 83 1.09 23.63 16.13
C LYS A 83 2.05 22.48 16.36
N TYR A 84 1.80 21.39 15.67
CA TYR A 84 2.71 20.24 15.58
C TYR A 84 2.78 19.73 14.15
N GLN A 85 3.90 19.08 13.83
CA GLN A 85 4.08 18.29 12.62
C GLN A 85 4.92 17.07 12.96
N LEU A 86 4.33 15.89 12.77
CA LEU A 86 5.01 14.60 12.85
C LEU A 86 5.80 14.36 11.58
N TYR A 87 6.97 13.76 11.71
CA TYR A 87 7.77 13.31 10.60
C TYR A 87 8.50 12.01 10.96
N TYR A 88 9.05 11.34 9.97
CA TYR A 88 9.85 10.14 10.18
C TYR A 88 11.26 10.31 9.63
N GLN A 89 12.15 9.51 10.17
CA GLN A 89 13.54 9.43 9.75
C GLN A 89 13.88 7.98 9.40
N LEU A 90 14.66 7.82 8.34
CA LEU A 90 15.25 6.54 7.96
C LEU A 90 16.75 6.57 8.28
N ASN A 91 17.32 5.47 8.76
CA ASN A 91 18.75 5.39 9.08
C ASN A 91 19.64 5.47 7.83
N ALA A 92 19.11 5.08 6.67
CA ALA A 92 19.76 5.14 5.37
C ALA A 92 18.73 5.53 4.31
N LYS A 93 19.21 5.88 3.10
CA LYS A 93 18.31 6.05 1.97
C LYS A 93 17.68 4.68 1.66
N ASN A 94 16.45 4.47 2.09
CA ASN A 94 15.68 3.26 1.83
C ASN A 94 14.40 3.65 1.10
N GLU A 95 14.34 3.35 -0.20
CA GLU A 95 13.19 3.65 -1.06
C GLU A 95 12.05 2.62 -0.87
N ASP A 96 12.34 1.50 -0.21
CA ASP A 96 11.37 0.44 0.06
C ASP A 96 10.42 0.78 1.21
N ILE A 97 10.75 1.77 2.03
CA ILE A 97 9.91 2.22 3.14
C ILE A 97 8.96 3.31 2.69
N THR A 98 7.67 3.02 2.81
CA THR A 98 6.59 3.99 2.60
C THR A 98 5.83 4.18 3.91
N ILE A 99 5.59 5.42 4.31
CA ILE A 99 4.89 5.76 5.54
C ILE A 99 3.82 6.79 5.23
N GLY A 100 2.59 6.51 5.68
CA GLY A 100 1.47 7.40 5.54
C GLY A 100 0.55 7.33 6.75
N TYR A 101 -0.32 8.32 6.92
CA TYR A 101 -1.38 8.27 7.92
C TYR A 101 -2.69 7.76 7.29
N ASP A 102 -3.50 7.12 8.11
CA ASP A 102 -4.82 6.64 7.73
C ASP A 102 -5.75 7.85 7.44
N LYS A 103 -6.32 7.90 6.24
CA LYS A 103 -7.24 8.99 5.82
C LYS A 103 -8.45 9.13 6.73
N ASP A 104 -8.90 8.01 7.34
CA ASP A 104 -10.03 7.97 8.27
C ASP A 104 -9.59 8.26 9.71
N SER A 105 -8.32 8.55 9.94
CA SER A 105 -7.82 8.97 11.23
C SER A 105 -8.46 10.31 11.64
N LEU A 106 -8.93 10.38 12.89
CA LEU A 106 -9.51 11.60 13.44
C LEU A 106 -8.53 12.78 13.41
N TYR A 107 -7.24 12.50 13.51
CA TYR A 107 -6.18 13.50 13.53
C TYR A 107 -5.12 13.20 12.47
N LYS A 108 -4.66 14.27 11.82
CA LYS A 108 -3.57 14.23 10.84
C LYS A 108 -2.20 14.33 11.51
N PRO A 109 -1.10 13.95 10.83
CA PRO A 109 0.26 14.11 11.34
C PRO A 109 0.70 15.55 11.56
N GLU A 110 -0.08 16.50 11.07
CA GLU A 110 0.17 17.93 11.24
C GLU A 110 -1.12 18.67 11.62
N GLY A 111 -0.98 19.77 12.33
CA GLY A 111 -2.12 20.59 12.66
C GLY A 111 -1.95 21.38 13.96
N LYS A 112 -3.09 21.81 14.48
CA LYS A 112 -3.20 22.50 15.76
C LYS A 112 -3.47 21.47 16.87
N ILE A 113 -2.84 21.68 18.02
CA ILE A 113 -3.14 20.96 19.27
C ILE A 113 -3.51 22.00 20.34
N GLU A 114 -4.64 21.80 20.95
CA GLU A 114 -5.17 22.68 21.99
C GLU A 114 -4.36 22.53 23.29
N ALA A 115 -4.42 23.56 24.14
CA ALA A 115 -3.81 23.53 25.47
C ALA A 115 -4.24 22.29 26.27
N ASN A 116 -3.29 21.62 26.92
CA ASN A 116 -3.54 20.45 27.79
C ASN A 116 -4.38 19.33 27.12
N SER A 117 -4.26 19.14 25.79
CA SER A 117 -5.02 18.15 25.03
C SER A 117 -4.13 17.10 24.38
N SER A 118 -4.76 16.03 23.84
CA SER A 118 -4.06 14.96 23.14
C SER A 118 -4.60 14.75 21.73
N LYS A 119 -3.72 14.36 20.81
CA LYS A 119 -4.05 13.90 19.46
C LYS A 119 -3.56 12.48 19.28
N ILE A 120 -4.39 11.62 18.71
CA ILE A 120 -4.06 10.23 18.42
C ILE A 120 -3.98 10.10 16.90
N ILE A 121 -2.79 9.80 16.39
CA ILE A 121 -2.48 9.72 14.96
C ILE A 121 -2.21 8.26 14.65
N THR A 122 -2.90 7.71 13.66
CA THR A 122 -2.67 6.36 13.17
C THR A 122 -1.78 6.42 11.94
N VAL A 123 -0.66 5.73 11.99
CA VAL A 123 0.34 5.68 10.93
C VAL A 123 0.47 4.26 10.41
N ILE A 124 0.55 4.14 9.10
CA ILE A 124 0.75 2.88 8.38
C ILE A 124 2.17 2.90 7.80
N ILE A 125 2.94 1.86 8.09
CA ILE A 125 4.30 1.70 7.62
C ILE A 125 4.35 0.46 6.74
N ARG A 126 4.83 0.62 5.51
CA ARG A 126 5.11 -0.48 4.58
C ARG A 126 6.61 -0.59 4.35
N ASN A 127 7.12 -1.80 4.44
CA ASN A 127 8.46 -2.16 3.96
C ASN A 127 8.31 -3.13 2.79
N SER A 128 8.60 -2.67 1.57
CA SER A 128 8.56 -3.48 0.35
C SER A 128 9.90 -4.16 0.05
N GLY A 129 10.94 -3.91 0.83
CA GLY A 129 12.23 -4.59 0.71
C GLY A 129 12.24 -5.93 1.45
N ASP A 130 13.17 -6.79 1.08
CA ASP A 130 13.32 -8.14 1.65
C ASP A 130 13.95 -8.15 3.06
N THR A 131 14.55 -7.05 3.48
CA THR A 131 15.25 -6.93 4.76
C THR A 131 14.48 -6.06 5.73
N SER A 132 14.66 -6.33 7.03
CA SER A 132 14.09 -5.46 8.07
C SER A 132 14.76 -4.08 8.06
N SER A 133 13.96 -3.05 8.33
CA SER A 133 14.41 -1.65 8.37
C SER A 133 13.95 -0.97 9.64
N GLU A 134 14.79 -0.09 10.19
CA GLU A 134 14.45 0.74 11.34
C GLU A 134 13.92 2.10 10.88
N VAL A 135 12.82 2.53 11.48
CA VAL A 135 12.18 3.82 11.27
C VAL A 135 12.08 4.53 12.61
N SER A 136 12.46 5.80 12.65
CA SER A 136 12.31 6.65 13.81
C SER A 136 11.23 7.71 13.55
N PHE A 137 10.41 8.00 14.54
CA PHE A 137 9.40 9.06 14.50
C PHE A 137 9.81 10.22 15.38
N ASN A 138 9.61 11.44 14.88
CA ASN A 138 9.87 12.66 15.61
C ASN A 138 8.78 13.69 15.28
N PHE A 139 8.74 14.78 16.03
CA PHE A 139 7.87 15.89 15.71
C PHE A 139 8.57 17.24 15.92
N ILE A 140 8.06 18.25 15.24
CA ILE A 140 8.37 19.66 15.48
C ILE A 140 7.11 20.36 15.96
N SER A 141 7.29 21.38 16.76
CA SER A 141 6.17 22.16 17.29
C SER A 141 6.52 23.65 17.34
N GLY A 142 5.48 24.47 17.43
CA GLY A 142 5.64 25.91 17.51
C GLY A 142 4.33 26.60 17.90
N LEU A 143 4.38 27.90 18.07
CA LEU A 143 3.19 28.72 18.31
C LEU A 143 2.24 28.66 17.11
N VAL A 144 0.94 28.87 17.32
CA VAL A 144 -0.09 28.77 16.28
C VAL A 144 0.24 29.57 15.02
N ASN A 145 0.90 30.72 15.17
CA ASN A 145 1.27 31.63 14.06
C ASN A 145 2.69 31.39 13.53
N SER A 146 3.44 30.40 14.06
CA SER A 146 4.78 30.09 13.57
C SER A 146 4.73 29.20 12.34
N ASP A 147 5.72 29.34 11.46
CA ASP A 147 5.95 28.37 10.38
C ASP A 147 6.77 27.21 10.93
N LEU A 148 6.27 25.99 10.73
CA LEU A 148 7.00 24.77 11.07
C LEU A 148 7.79 24.35 9.83
N VAL A 149 9.11 24.37 9.94
CA VAL A 149 10.00 23.97 8.84
C VAL A 149 10.79 22.75 9.28
N LEU A 150 10.59 21.63 8.60
CA LEU A 150 11.44 20.47 8.75
C LEU A 150 12.86 20.86 8.33
N SER A 151 13.84 20.54 9.18
CA SER A 151 15.25 20.74 8.83
C SER A 151 15.57 19.93 7.56
N THR A 152 15.76 20.63 6.45
CA THR A 152 16.07 20.02 5.14
C THR A 152 17.52 19.54 5.05
N GLY A 153 18.32 19.72 6.09
CA GLY A 153 19.73 19.29 6.12
C GLY A 153 19.93 17.79 6.21
N ASN A 154 18.89 17.01 6.49
CA ASN A 154 18.94 15.56 6.50
C ASN A 154 17.95 15.00 5.46
N SER A 155 18.47 14.44 4.37
CA SER A 155 17.68 13.86 3.28
C SER A 155 16.80 12.66 3.70
N PHE A 156 17.00 12.15 4.92
CA PHE A 156 16.21 11.04 5.48
C PHE A 156 15.01 11.48 6.31
N ASN A 157 14.88 12.78 6.62
CA ASN A 157 13.71 13.34 7.27
C ASN A 157 12.60 13.53 6.24
N LYS A 158 11.48 12.86 6.46
CA LYS A 158 10.33 12.88 5.53
C LYS A 158 9.04 13.20 6.26
N GLN A 159 8.17 13.98 5.62
CA GLN A 159 6.81 14.23 6.09
C GLN A 159 5.96 12.96 5.94
N ILE A 160 5.01 12.78 6.85
CA ILE A 160 4.03 11.71 6.77
C ILE A 160 2.86 12.22 5.91
N GLY A 161 2.74 11.72 4.69
CA GLY A 161 1.62 11.98 3.80
C GLY A 161 0.42 11.08 4.09
N GLU A 162 -0.66 11.27 3.36
CA GLU A 162 -1.82 10.38 3.42
C GLU A 162 -1.44 9.01 2.82
N TYR A 163 -1.88 7.92 3.48
CA TYR A 163 -1.73 6.58 2.95
C TYR A 163 -2.92 6.27 2.05
N PHE A 164 -2.64 5.98 0.79
CA PHE A 164 -3.64 5.61 -0.18
C PHE A 164 -3.63 4.09 -0.38
N PRO A 165 -4.74 3.41 -0.12
CA PRO A 165 -4.92 2.03 -0.58
C PRO A 165 -4.91 1.99 -2.11
N TYR A 166 -4.75 0.81 -2.67
CA TYR A 166 -4.92 0.65 -4.12
C TYR A 166 -6.39 0.79 -4.49
N SER A 167 -6.68 1.68 -5.44
CA SER A 167 -8.03 1.89 -5.92
C SER A 167 -8.43 0.80 -6.92
N VAL A 168 -9.66 0.32 -6.88
CA VAL A 168 -10.21 -0.61 -7.88
C VAL A 168 -10.07 0.01 -9.27
N GLY A 169 -9.58 -0.78 -10.23
CA GLY A 169 -9.27 -0.31 -11.59
C GLY A 169 -7.92 0.41 -11.73
N GLN A 170 -7.15 0.57 -10.67
CA GLN A 170 -5.80 1.11 -10.77
C GLN A 170 -4.89 0.13 -11.50
N ALA A 171 -4.22 0.62 -12.57
CA ALA A 171 -3.20 -0.16 -13.28
C ALA A 171 -1.95 -0.35 -12.41
N ILE A 172 -1.41 -1.56 -12.40
CA ILE A 172 -0.30 -2.00 -11.57
C ILE A 172 0.73 -2.75 -12.42
N THR A 173 1.99 -2.62 -12.05
CA THR A 173 3.07 -3.45 -12.57
C THR A 173 3.67 -4.25 -11.42
N LEU A 174 3.83 -5.56 -11.59
CA LEU A 174 4.55 -6.40 -10.64
C LEU A 174 6.06 -6.38 -10.91
N SER A 175 6.83 -6.96 -10.00
CA SER A 175 8.30 -7.00 -10.08
C SER A 175 8.84 -7.78 -11.30
N ASP A 176 8.03 -8.66 -11.88
CA ASP A 176 8.32 -9.38 -13.12
C ASP A 176 7.93 -8.59 -14.40
N ASN A 177 7.52 -7.33 -14.26
CA ASN A 177 6.99 -6.44 -15.31
C ASN A 177 5.62 -6.85 -15.89
N SER A 178 4.94 -7.82 -15.34
CA SER A 178 3.57 -8.14 -15.73
C SER A 178 2.59 -7.01 -15.38
N LYS A 179 1.54 -6.86 -16.20
CA LYS A 179 0.56 -5.77 -16.10
C LYS A 179 -0.78 -6.29 -15.56
N TRP A 180 -1.31 -5.55 -14.61
CA TRP A 180 -2.49 -5.92 -13.85
C TRP A 180 -3.36 -4.70 -13.53
N HIS A 181 -4.61 -4.96 -13.22
CA HIS A 181 -5.48 -3.97 -12.57
C HIS A 181 -5.94 -4.46 -11.20
N VAL A 182 -6.09 -3.54 -10.27
CA VAL A 182 -6.65 -3.83 -8.94
C VAL A 182 -8.11 -4.23 -9.08
N LEU A 183 -8.42 -5.46 -8.70
CA LEU A 183 -9.78 -5.98 -8.67
C LEU A 183 -10.46 -5.68 -7.32
N SER A 184 -9.71 -5.81 -6.24
CA SER A 184 -10.13 -5.36 -4.91
C SER A 184 -8.94 -5.11 -3.99
N ASP A 185 -9.08 -4.12 -3.12
CA ASP A 185 -8.22 -3.86 -1.96
C ASP A 185 -9.13 -3.48 -0.79
N SER A 186 -9.86 -4.48 -0.28
CA SER A 186 -10.92 -4.29 0.71
C SER A 186 -10.40 -3.92 2.09
N ASP A 187 -9.13 -4.18 2.37
CA ASP A 187 -8.48 -3.84 3.63
C ASP A 187 -7.11 -3.21 3.35
N GLU A 188 -7.04 -1.90 3.51
CA GLU A 188 -5.82 -1.12 3.31
C GLU A 188 -4.67 -1.52 4.25
N TYR A 189 -5.00 -2.19 5.37
CA TYR A 189 -4.03 -2.67 6.35
C TYR A 189 -3.56 -4.10 6.08
N GLN A 190 -4.22 -4.84 5.20
CA GLN A 190 -3.77 -6.17 4.81
C GLN A 190 -2.58 -6.06 3.85
N GLU A 191 -1.70 -7.04 3.96
CA GLU A 191 -0.54 -7.15 3.08
C GLU A 191 -0.93 -7.48 1.64
N ASN A 192 -2.15 -7.97 1.41
CA ASN A 192 -2.59 -8.52 0.15
C ASN A 192 -3.50 -7.57 -0.64
N VAL A 193 -3.41 -7.68 -1.96
CA VAL A 193 -4.31 -7.04 -2.92
C VAL A 193 -4.72 -8.07 -3.96
N VAL A 194 -5.95 -7.99 -4.43
CA VAL A 194 -6.47 -8.86 -5.49
C VAL A 194 -6.34 -8.16 -6.83
N LEU A 195 -5.71 -8.83 -7.78
CA LEU A 195 -5.38 -8.30 -9.09
C LEU A 195 -5.99 -9.15 -10.19
N LEU A 196 -6.36 -8.51 -11.30
CA LEU A 196 -6.77 -9.15 -12.55
C LEU A 196 -5.73 -8.83 -13.62
N SER A 197 -5.25 -9.85 -14.35
CA SER A 197 -4.28 -9.65 -15.45
C SER A 197 -4.87 -8.76 -16.56
N ASP A 198 -4.05 -7.93 -17.17
CA ASP A 198 -4.48 -7.09 -18.32
C ASP A 198 -4.70 -7.90 -19.58
N TYR A 199 -4.02 -9.02 -19.67
CA TYR A 199 -3.96 -9.87 -20.87
C TYR A 199 -4.47 -11.28 -20.58
N ASN A 200 -4.97 -11.94 -21.63
CA ASN A 200 -5.23 -13.37 -21.60
C ASN A 200 -3.90 -14.14 -21.59
N LEU A 201 -3.95 -15.39 -21.08
CA LEU A 201 -2.84 -16.33 -21.21
C LEU A 201 -2.89 -17.05 -22.56
N ASN A 202 -1.71 -17.24 -23.14
CA ASN A 202 -1.49 -18.19 -24.24
C ASN A 202 -1.46 -19.63 -23.72
N ASN A 203 -1.59 -20.60 -24.62
CA ASN A 203 -1.51 -22.05 -24.30
C ASN A 203 -0.15 -22.48 -23.71
N ASP A 204 0.89 -21.69 -23.89
CA ASP A 204 2.22 -21.91 -23.29
C ASP A 204 2.39 -21.24 -21.93
N GLY A 205 1.35 -20.54 -21.45
CA GLY A 205 1.34 -19.84 -20.16
C GLY A 205 1.95 -18.44 -20.18
N THR A 206 2.35 -17.94 -21.34
CA THR A 206 2.76 -16.54 -21.49
C THR A 206 1.55 -15.62 -21.64
N TYR A 207 1.72 -14.31 -21.41
CA TYR A 207 0.64 -13.32 -21.66
C TYR A 207 0.56 -12.97 -23.14
N ASP A 208 -0.67 -12.94 -23.67
CA ASP A 208 -0.97 -12.47 -25.02
C ASP A 208 -1.02 -10.95 -25.05
N THR A 209 0.16 -10.31 -25.09
CA THR A 209 0.29 -8.85 -25.03
C THR A 209 -0.23 -8.14 -26.27
N ASP A 210 -0.37 -8.84 -27.38
CA ASP A 210 -0.86 -8.26 -28.66
C ASP A 210 -2.38 -8.09 -28.63
N CYS A 211 -3.04 -8.77 -27.75
CA CYS A 211 -4.49 -8.90 -27.71
C CYS A 211 -5.20 -7.94 -26.74
N GLY A 212 -4.54 -7.38 -25.76
CA GLY A 212 -5.15 -6.48 -24.78
C GLY A 212 -5.33 -5.03 -25.25
N ILE A 213 -4.72 -4.65 -26.38
CA ILE A 213 -4.58 -3.22 -26.76
C ILE A 213 -5.52 -2.81 -27.88
N ASN A 214 -6.09 -3.73 -28.66
CA ASN A 214 -6.82 -3.42 -29.89
C ASN A 214 -8.28 -3.88 -29.84
N ILE A 215 -9.09 -3.13 -29.11
CA ILE A 215 -10.53 -3.35 -28.92
C ILE A 215 -11.30 -3.42 -30.26
N ASN A 216 -10.78 -2.80 -31.30
CA ASN A 216 -11.52 -2.61 -32.58
C ASN A 216 -11.20 -3.66 -33.65
N SER A 217 -10.24 -4.56 -33.46
CA SER A 217 -9.80 -5.42 -34.57
C SER A 217 -9.74 -6.91 -34.27
N ASN A 218 -9.75 -7.35 -33.00
CA ASN A 218 -9.82 -8.78 -32.69
C ASN A 218 -10.28 -9.02 -31.24
N PRO A 219 -11.57 -9.26 -31.01
CA PRO A 219 -12.09 -9.53 -29.65
C PRO A 219 -11.74 -10.92 -29.13
N ILE A 220 -11.18 -11.80 -29.95
CA ILE A 220 -10.92 -13.21 -29.63
C ILE A 220 -9.42 -13.40 -29.47
N CYS A 221 -8.97 -13.40 -28.20
CA CYS A 221 -7.56 -13.46 -27.88
C CYS A 221 -7.23 -14.70 -27.09
N SER A 222 -6.39 -15.55 -27.67
CA SER A 222 -5.94 -16.80 -27.06
C SER A 222 -7.09 -17.59 -26.41
N PRO A 223 -8.08 -18.02 -27.20
CA PRO A 223 -9.24 -18.74 -26.67
C PRO A 223 -8.83 -20.07 -26.10
N MET A 224 -9.46 -20.44 -24.98
CA MET A 224 -9.25 -21.73 -24.32
C MET A 224 -10.58 -22.34 -23.93
N ILE A 225 -10.67 -23.66 -24.02
CA ILE A 225 -11.78 -24.45 -23.48
C ILE A 225 -11.74 -24.32 -21.95
N PHE A 226 -12.88 -24.04 -21.33
CA PHE A 226 -12.97 -24.03 -19.86
C PHE A 226 -12.90 -25.46 -19.31
N ASP A 227 -13.66 -26.37 -19.88
CA ASP A 227 -13.70 -27.79 -19.51
C ASP A 227 -14.05 -28.66 -20.72
N GLY A 228 -13.14 -29.60 -21.07
CA GLY A 228 -13.34 -30.55 -22.17
C GLY A 228 -14.49 -31.53 -21.94
N ASP A 229 -14.81 -31.82 -20.69
CA ASP A 229 -15.91 -32.72 -20.31
C ASP A 229 -17.28 -32.02 -20.23
N ASN A 230 -17.31 -30.71 -20.60
CA ASN A 230 -18.48 -29.88 -20.62
C ASN A 230 -19.19 -29.74 -19.27
N THR A 231 -18.42 -29.69 -18.19
CA THR A 231 -18.94 -29.33 -16.87
C THR A 231 -18.75 -27.84 -16.57
N ASN A 232 -19.57 -27.25 -15.73
CA ASN A 232 -19.45 -25.87 -15.31
C ASN A 232 -18.69 -25.71 -13.98
N VAL A 233 -17.89 -26.70 -13.61
CA VAL A 233 -17.12 -26.74 -12.36
C VAL A 233 -15.67 -26.37 -12.64
N TYR A 234 -15.16 -25.40 -11.90
CA TYR A 234 -13.72 -25.07 -11.90
C TYR A 234 -12.98 -26.10 -11.06
N ASP A 235 -12.14 -26.93 -11.69
CA ASP A 235 -11.37 -27.99 -11.04
C ASP A 235 -9.88 -27.92 -11.40
N SER A 236 -9.04 -27.69 -10.41
CA SER A 236 -7.59 -27.65 -10.58
C SER A 236 -6.92 -29.02 -10.58
N THR A 237 -7.68 -30.09 -10.43
CA THR A 237 -7.19 -31.49 -10.43
C THR A 237 -7.55 -32.28 -11.73
N ASP A 238 -8.50 -31.79 -12.50
CA ASP A 238 -8.91 -32.35 -13.77
C ASP A 238 -8.10 -31.81 -14.93
N SER A 239 -7.35 -32.67 -15.63
CA SER A 239 -6.48 -32.27 -16.75
C SER A 239 -7.20 -31.71 -17.97
N ASN A 240 -8.52 -31.93 -18.09
CA ASN A 240 -9.36 -31.34 -19.14
C ASN A 240 -9.89 -29.94 -18.79
N ASN A 241 -9.65 -29.49 -17.55
CA ASN A 241 -10.19 -28.26 -17.02
C ASN A 241 -9.15 -27.12 -17.00
N ILE A 242 -9.60 -25.92 -17.28
CA ILE A 242 -8.78 -24.72 -17.26
C ILE A 242 -8.10 -24.46 -15.90
N GLY A 243 -8.71 -24.93 -14.81
CA GLY A 243 -8.15 -24.85 -13.47
C GLY A 243 -6.82 -25.60 -13.33
N TYR A 244 -6.72 -26.78 -13.96
CA TYR A 244 -5.48 -27.55 -14.01
C TYR A 244 -4.40 -26.83 -14.82
N PHE A 245 -4.74 -26.25 -15.97
CA PHE A 245 -3.82 -25.46 -16.78
C PHE A 245 -3.27 -24.26 -15.98
N ILE A 246 -4.12 -23.47 -15.33
CA ILE A 246 -3.71 -22.32 -14.52
C ILE A 246 -2.80 -22.77 -13.38
N LYS A 247 -3.16 -23.82 -12.64
CA LYS A 247 -2.36 -24.34 -11.56
C LYS A 247 -0.96 -24.72 -12.03
N ASN A 248 -0.85 -25.51 -13.09
CA ASN A 248 0.45 -25.97 -13.60
C ASN A 248 1.32 -24.84 -14.14
N THR A 249 0.71 -23.88 -14.84
CA THR A 249 1.43 -22.71 -15.36
C THR A 249 2.05 -21.88 -14.23
N TYR A 250 1.32 -21.71 -13.12
CA TYR A 250 1.73 -20.83 -12.04
C TYR A 250 2.32 -21.53 -10.82
N GLU A 251 2.32 -22.86 -10.76
CA GLU A 251 2.84 -23.58 -9.60
C GLU A 251 4.30 -23.25 -9.29
N SER A 252 5.12 -23.07 -10.32
CA SER A 252 6.52 -22.65 -10.16
C SER A 252 6.66 -21.22 -9.65
N ILE A 253 5.72 -20.34 -10.01
CA ILE A 253 5.71 -18.93 -9.60
C ILE A 253 5.23 -18.82 -8.15
N ILE A 254 4.12 -19.48 -7.80
CA ILE A 254 3.56 -19.46 -6.44
C ILE A 254 4.54 -20.07 -5.43
N ASN A 255 5.21 -21.17 -5.80
CA ASN A 255 6.18 -21.85 -4.95
C ASN A 255 7.52 -21.10 -4.85
N SER A 256 7.75 -20.07 -5.65
CA SER A 256 8.90 -19.19 -5.50
C SER A 256 8.62 -18.21 -4.35
N SER A 257 9.41 -18.31 -3.29
CA SER A 257 9.29 -17.43 -2.10
C SER A 257 9.43 -15.93 -2.42
N SER A 258 9.92 -15.60 -3.61
CA SER A 258 10.10 -14.22 -4.10
C SER A 258 8.92 -13.68 -4.90
N SER A 259 7.93 -14.52 -5.27
CA SER A 259 6.83 -14.06 -6.13
C SER A 259 5.82 -13.17 -5.41
N GLY A 260 5.67 -13.34 -4.09
CA GLY A 260 4.66 -12.63 -3.30
C GLY A 260 3.21 -12.93 -3.71
N ILE A 261 2.98 -13.94 -4.56
CA ILE A 261 1.64 -14.37 -4.98
C ILE A 261 1.17 -15.45 -4.01
N THR A 262 0.01 -15.25 -3.39
CA THR A 262 -0.54 -16.16 -2.38
C THR A 262 -1.70 -17.01 -2.88
N SER A 263 -2.36 -16.60 -3.94
CA SER A 263 -3.40 -17.41 -4.61
C SER A 263 -3.53 -17.05 -6.08
N ILE A 264 -4.06 -17.98 -6.86
CA ILE A 264 -4.30 -17.82 -8.30
C ILE A 264 -5.52 -18.59 -8.75
N GLY A 265 -6.21 -18.06 -9.76
CA GLY A 265 -7.38 -18.69 -10.38
C GLY A 265 -8.04 -17.77 -11.40
N LEU A 266 -9.28 -18.11 -11.77
CA LEU A 266 -10.14 -17.22 -12.53
C LEU A 266 -10.88 -16.25 -11.59
N PRO A 267 -11.29 -15.07 -12.07
CA PRO A 267 -12.23 -14.22 -11.34
C PRO A 267 -13.61 -14.91 -11.27
N THR A 268 -14.36 -14.60 -10.21
CA THR A 268 -15.79 -14.85 -10.20
C THR A 268 -16.52 -13.70 -10.89
N VAL A 269 -17.74 -13.95 -11.37
CA VAL A 269 -18.58 -12.86 -11.87
C VAL A 269 -18.86 -11.81 -10.81
N TYR A 270 -18.93 -12.21 -9.55
CA TYR A 270 -19.12 -11.30 -8.40
C TYR A 270 -17.93 -10.37 -8.21
N ASP A 271 -16.70 -10.86 -8.37
CA ASP A 271 -15.49 -10.02 -8.33
C ASP A 271 -15.58 -8.91 -9.40
N ILE A 272 -16.02 -9.28 -10.61
CA ILE A 272 -16.09 -8.37 -11.76
C ILE A 272 -17.17 -7.29 -11.57
N VAL A 273 -18.39 -7.70 -11.20
CA VAL A 273 -19.49 -6.72 -11.02
C VAL A 273 -19.28 -5.81 -9.83
N LEU A 274 -18.63 -6.31 -8.77
CA LEU A 274 -18.27 -5.50 -7.62
C LEU A 274 -17.21 -4.44 -8.00
N ALA A 275 -16.22 -4.84 -8.81
CA ALA A 275 -15.20 -3.92 -9.34
C ALA A 275 -15.80 -2.86 -10.30
N ASP A 276 -16.95 -3.16 -10.91
CA ASP A 276 -17.72 -2.25 -11.75
C ASP A 276 -18.77 -1.43 -10.97
N ASN A 277 -18.77 -1.50 -9.63
CA ASN A 277 -19.78 -0.88 -8.75
C ASN A 277 -21.22 -1.33 -9.06
N GLN A 278 -21.39 -2.55 -9.52
CA GLN A 278 -22.69 -3.14 -9.83
C GLN A 278 -23.02 -4.30 -8.86
N ARG A 279 -24.24 -4.84 -9.01
CA ARG A 279 -24.67 -6.04 -8.29
C ARG A 279 -25.10 -7.10 -9.27
N PHE A 280 -24.59 -8.30 -9.10
CA PHE A 280 -24.98 -9.45 -9.93
C PHE A 280 -26.29 -10.05 -9.39
N ASN A 281 -27.25 -10.23 -10.31
CA ASN A 281 -28.58 -10.77 -10.03
C ASN A 281 -28.95 -11.95 -10.92
N ASN A 282 -27.94 -12.67 -11.46
CA ASN A 282 -28.09 -13.76 -12.43
C ASN A 282 -28.76 -13.35 -13.76
N LEU A 283 -28.64 -12.09 -14.12
CA LEU A 283 -29.10 -11.56 -15.42
C LEU A 283 -27.90 -11.04 -16.22
N TYR A 284 -28.10 -10.87 -17.52
CA TYR A 284 -27.14 -10.23 -18.39
C TYR A 284 -26.90 -8.78 -17.93
N ILE A 285 -25.64 -8.43 -17.72
CA ILE A 285 -25.24 -7.10 -17.25
C ILE A 285 -24.21 -6.56 -18.24
N LYS A 286 -24.34 -5.29 -18.58
CA LYS A 286 -23.31 -4.54 -19.32
C LYS A 286 -22.39 -3.86 -18.31
N LEU A 287 -21.08 -4.13 -18.44
CA LEU A 287 -20.05 -3.50 -17.63
C LEU A 287 -19.76 -2.07 -18.13
N ASN A 288 -19.46 -1.17 -17.20
CA ASN A 288 -19.18 0.24 -17.49
C ASN A 288 -17.67 0.50 -17.63
N ASN A 289 -16.84 -0.31 -16.97
CA ASN A 289 -15.40 -0.13 -16.90
C ASN A 289 -14.68 -0.87 -18.02
N ASN A 290 -14.07 -0.12 -18.94
CA ASN A 290 -13.40 -0.66 -20.13
C ASN A 290 -12.23 -1.61 -19.79
N TRP A 291 -11.53 -1.42 -18.67
CA TRP A 291 -10.43 -2.29 -18.28
C TRP A 291 -10.88 -3.72 -17.94
N LEU A 292 -12.15 -3.91 -17.59
CA LEU A 292 -12.75 -5.23 -17.35
C LEU A 292 -13.10 -5.94 -18.66
N THR A 293 -13.23 -5.21 -19.78
CA THR A 293 -13.74 -5.71 -21.06
C THR A 293 -12.74 -5.59 -22.20
N THR A 294 -11.44 -5.49 -21.88
CA THR A 294 -10.37 -5.42 -22.90
C THR A 294 -10.29 -6.68 -23.75
N THR A 295 -10.65 -7.84 -23.18
CA THR A 295 -10.68 -9.14 -23.85
C THR A 295 -11.93 -9.92 -23.44
N SER A 296 -12.27 -10.98 -24.17
CA SER A 296 -13.27 -11.97 -23.76
C SER A 296 -12.60 -13.05 -22.92
N TYR A 297 -13.19 -13.39 -21.77
CA TYR A 297 -12.60 -14.37 -20.84
C TYR A 297 -13.62 -15.09 -19.97
N TRP A 298 -13.23 -16.26 -19.50
CA TRP A 298 -14.00 -17.08 -18.58
C TRP A 298 -14.01 -16.52 -17.17
N THR A 299 -15.12 -16.76 -16.45
CA THR A 299 -15.17 -16.69 -14.98
C THR A 299 -15.31 -18.10 -14.41
N MET A 300 -15.01 -18.27 -13.11
CA MET A 300 -15.24 -19.55 -12.42
C MET A 300 -16.67 -19.69 -11.87
N THR A 301 -17.62 -18.89 -12.32
CA THR A 301 -18.97 -18.86 -11.79
C THR A 301 -19.93 -19.64 -12.68
N ALA A 302 -20.38 -20.78 -12.17
CA ALA A 302 -21.45 -21.56 -12.80
C ALA A 302 -22.75 -20.75 -12.86
N LYS A 303 -23.52 -20.94 -13.91
CA LYS A 303 -24.88 -20.41 -13.97
C LYS A 303 -25.80 -21.25 -13.09
N ALA A 304 -26.61 -20.58 -12.27
CA ALA A 304 -27.57 -21.26 -11.41
C ALA A 304 -28.55 -22.12 -12.23
N ASP A 305 -28.94 -23.24 -11.66
CA ASP A 305 -29.91 -24.19 -12.24
C ASP A 305 -29.48 -24.86 -13.58
N THR A 306 -28.18 -24.82 -13.91
CA THR A 306 -27.61 -25.55 -15.06
C THR A 306 -26.36 -26.32 -14.61
N THR A 307 -26.02 -27.38 -15.41
CA THR A 307 -24.81 -28.17 -15.19
C THR A 307 -23.73 -27.93 -16.23
N ASP A 308 -24.07 -27.14 -17.26
CA ASP A 308 -23.31 -26.99 -18.49
C ASP A 308 -23.18 -25.53 -18.98
N LEU A 309 -23.48 -24.55 -18.12
CA LEU A 309 -23.33 -23.12 -18.47
C LEU A 309 -22.53 -22.39 -17.42
N LEU A 310 -21.64 -21.53 -17.90
CA LEU A 310 -20.79 -20.64 -17.10
C LEU A 310 -21.05 -19.17 -17.48
N TRP A 311 -20.89 -18.28 -16.51
CA TRP A 311 -20.81 -16.86 -16.77
C TRP A 311 -19.43 -16.49 -17.31
N SER A 312 -19.41 -15.70 -18.36
CA SER A 312 -18.21 -15.22 -19.04
C SER A 312 -18.33 -13.72 -19.38
N ILE A 313 -17.20 -13.08 -19.58
CA ILE A 313 -17.13 -11.67 -19.98
C ILE A 313 -16.89 -11.60 -21.48
N HIS A 314 -17.74 -10.90 -22.19
CA HIS A 314 -17.60 -10.68 -23.64
C HIS A 314 -16.98 -9.29 -23.88
N GLY A 315 -15.73 -9.26 -24.30
CA GLY A 315 -14.94 -8.03 -24.44
C GLY A 315 -15.55 -7.02 -25.41
N GLU A 316 -15.96 -7.44 -26.61
CA GLU A 316 -16.50 -6.56 -27.65
C GLU A 316 -17.77 -5.82 -27.21
N SER A 317 -18.71 -6.53 -26.60
CA SER A 317 -19.99 -5.94 -26.18
C SER A 317 -19.93 -5.33 -24.78
N GLY A 318 -18.94 -5.69 -23.97
CA GLY A 318 -18.85 -5.36 -22.57
C GLY A 318 -19.90 -6.07 -21.70
N ASN A 319 -20.52 -7.13 -22.21
CA ASN A 319 -21.60 -7.81 -21.50
C ASN A 319 -21.09 -9.06 -20.76
N ILE A 320 -21.79 -9.42 -19.70
CA ILE A 320 -21.69 -10.72 -19.06
C ILE A 320 -22.71 -11.65 -19.70
N TYR A 321 -22.23 -12.76 -20.26
CA TYR A 321 -23.06 -13.81 -20.89
C TYR A 321 -22.78 -15.16 -20.26
N ASP A 322 -23.74 -16.08 -20.43
CA ASP A 322 -23.55 -17.50 -20.12
C ASP A 322 -23.15 -18.27 -21.40
N TYR A 323 -22.24 -19.21 -21.24
CA TYR A 323 -21.72 -19.99 -22.37
C TYR A 323 -21.36 -21.43 -21.95
N TYR A 324 -21.27 -22.31 -22.96
CA TYR A 324 -20.89 -23.72 -22.76
C TYR A 324 -19.38 -23.85 -22.50
N PRO A 325 -18.95 -24.63 -21.48
CA PRO A 325 -17.56 -24.76 -21.08
C PRO A 325 -16.62 -25.32 -22.18
N ASN A 326 -17.13 -26.14 -23.07
CA ASN A 326 -16.36 -26.73 -24.17
C ASN A 326 -16.20 -25.84 -25.41
N THR A 327 -16.66 -24.58 -25.35
CA THR A 327 -16.46 -23.62 -26.44
C THR A 327 -15.01 -23.14 -26.46
N ASN A 328 -14.37 -23.19 -27.64
CA ASN A 328 -12.93 -22.92 -27.80
C ASN A 328 -12.60 -21.73 -28.70
N ASP A 329 -13.58 -20.96 -29.13
CA ASP A 329 -13.41 -19.95 -30.19
C ASP A 329 -13.63 -18.50 -29.73
N ILE A 330 -14.03 -18.26 -28.48
CA ILE A 330 -14.42 -16.92 -28.01
C ILE A 330 -13.69 -16.48 -26.77
N TYR A 331 -13.59 -17.32 -25.72
CA TYR A 331 -13.14 -16.89 -24.40
C TYR A 331 -11.75 -17.40 -24.05
N GLY A 332 -10.92 -16.50 -23.55
CA GLY A 332 -9.59 -16.81 -23.04
C GLY A 332 -9.52 -16.83 -21.52
N VAL A 333 -8.32 -16.69 -20.98
CA VAL A 333 -8.02 -16.76 -19.55
C VAL A 333 -7.40 -15.44 -19.08
N ARG A 334 -8.17 -14.60 -18.38
CA ARG A 334 -7.62 -13.54 -17.54
C ARG A 334 -7.49 -14.05 -16.13
N VAL A 335 -6.27 -14.05 -15.64
CA VAL A 335 -5.96 -14.65 -14.34
C VAL A 335 -6.27 -13.64 -13.24
N LYS A 336 -6.87 -14.12 -12.15
CA LYS A 336 -6.99 -13.43 -10.88
C LYS A 336 -5.91 -13.95 -9.94
N ILE A 337 -5.13 -13.05 -9.33
CA ILE A 337 -4.17 -13.39 -8.28
C ILE A 337 -4.46 -12.60 -7.00
N THR A 338 -4.00 -13.15 -5.88
CA THR A 338 -3.79 -12.40 -4.66
C THR A 338 -2.28 -12.23 -4.51
N SER A 339 -1.82 -10.99 -4.46
CA SER A 339 -0.40 -10.63 -4.32
C SER A 339 -0.17 -9.82 -3.06
N ILE A 340 1.01 -9.97 -2.44
CA ILE A 340 1.42 -9.05 -1.39
C ILE A 340 1.69 -7.66 -1.99
N LYS A 341 1.30 -6.62 -1.28
CA LYS A 341 1.43 -5.22 -1.76
C LYS A 341 2.88 -4.78 -1.98
N SER A 342 3.82 -5.40 -1.26
CA SER A 342 5.25 -5.15 -1.43
C SER A 342 5.81 -5.61 -2.79
N ASN A 343 5.13 -6.53 -3.49
CA ASN A 343 5.52 -7.00 -4.82
C ASN A 343 5.16 -6.02 -5.96
N ILE A 344 4.46 -4.94 -5.65
CA ILE A 344 4.02 -3.96 -6.63
C ILE A 344 5.12 -2.93 -6.87
N VAL A 345 5.56 -2.81 -8.12
CA VAL A 345 6.49 -1.76 -8.57
C VAL A 345 5.70 -0.47 -8.79
N ARG A 346 6.17 0.62 -8.21
CA ARG A 346 5.56 1.95 -8.33
C ARG A 346 6.22 2.78 -9.42
#